data_44466a3b872d4b72e94a15be63994855
#
_entry.id   44466a3b872d4b72e94a15be63994855
#
_cell.length_a   1.000
_cell.length_b   1.000
_cell.length_c   1.000
_cell.angle_alpha   90.00
_cell.angle_beta   90.00
_cell.angle_gamma   90.00
#
_symmetry.space_group_name_H-M   'P 1'
#
loop_
_entity.id
_entity.type
_entity.pdbx_description
1 polymer ?
#
loop_
_entity_poly.entity_id
_entity_poly.type
_entity_poly.pdbx_seq_one_letter_code
_entity_poly.pdbx_strand_id
1 'polypeptide(L)'
;MNNLSLIKELVRAYQGFETYSSTHIRELGLTPVQFDVIATLGNQPPMSYKQLGEKTLISKSSLTGVVERMIAKGFIVTLENPDDARSVLLKLTAKAQKVFDKSFPEHMAYLERAFQKLPAKRLKEMTESLIELKAIFTNPRS
;
A
#
# COMPACT_ATOMS: atom_id res chain seq x y z
N MET A 1 -0.84 -33.62 2.36
CA MET A 1 -0.92 -32.17 2.72
C MET A 1 -2.10 -31.57 1.98
N ASN A 2 -2.94 -30.85 2.65
CA ASN A 2 -4.04 -30.20 1.97
C ASN A 2 -3.77 -28.71 1.80
N ASN A 3 -4.36 -28.15 0.75
CA ASN A 3 -4.21 -26.75 0.39
C ASN A 3 -4.76 -25.80 1.46
N LEU A 4 -5.62 -26.29 2.33
CA LEU A 4 -6.24 -25.49 3.39
C LEU A 4 -5.21 -24.98 4.40
N SER A 5 -4.20 -25.78 4.72
CA SER A 5 -3.13 -25.36 5.63
C SER A 5 -2.35 -24.18 5.04
N LEU A 6 -2.03 -24.23 3.76
CA LEU A 6 -1.34 -23.14 3.07
C LEU A 6 -2.20 -21.86 3.08
N ILE A 7 -3.49 -21.99 2.77
CA ILE A 7 -4.41 -20.85 2.76
C ILE A 7 -4.52 -20.24 4.15
N LYS A 8 -4.67 -21.06 5.19
CA LYS A 8 -4.75 -20.56 6.56
C LYS A 8 -3.49 -19.80 6.99
N GLU A 9 -2.31 -20.34 6.67
CA GLU A 9 -1.07 -19.68 7.03
C GLU A 9 -0.84 -18.39 6.24
N LEU A 10 -1.26 -18.35 4.97
CA LEU A 10 -1.24 -17.12 4.19
C LEU A 10 -2.10 -16.02 4.83
N VAL A 11 -3.35 -16.38 5.19
CA VAL A 11 -4.26 -15.41 5.83
C VAL A 11 -3.72 -14.94 7.17
N ARG A 12 -3.21 -15.84 7.99
CA ARG A 12 -2.64 -15.51 9.28
C ARG A 12 -1.39 -14.65 9.17
N ALA A 13 -0.54 -14.95 8.19
CA ALA A 13 0.65 -14.13 7.92
C ALA A 13 0.24 -12.71 7.52
N TYR A 14 -0.76 -12.57 6.67
CA TYR A 14 -1.27 -11.26 6.26
C TYR A 14 -1.88 -10.51 7.45
N GLN A 15 -2.69 -11.17 8.26
CA GLN A 15 -3.28 -10.56 9.46
C GLN A 15 -2.21 -10.12 10.45
N GLY A 16 -1.17 -10.93 10.64
CA GLY A 16 -0.05 -10.59 11.50
C GLY A 16 0.70 -9.36 10.99
N PHE A 17 0.94 -9.32 9.68
CA PHE A 17 1.56 -8.17 9.04
C PHE A 17 0.71 -6.90 9.22
N GLU A 18 -0.60 -6.99 8.98
CA GLU A 18 -1.50 -5.84 9.17
C GLU A 18 -1.45 -5.31 10.59
N THR A 19 -1.51 -6.18 11.58
CA THR A 19 -1.47 -5.79 12.99
C THR A 19 -0.14 -5.11 13.32
N TYR A 20 0.97 -5.71 12.90
CA TYR A 20 2.31 -5.19 13.13
C TYR A 20 2.49 -3.82 12.47
N SER A 21 2.10 -3.70 11.21
CA SER A 21 2.23 -2.47 10.43
C SER A 21 1.32 -1.37 10.96
N SER A 22 0.05 -1.68 11.21
CA SER A 22 -0.96 -0.70 11.63
C SER A 22 -0.64 -0.05 12.97
N THR A 23 -0.09 -0.79 13.90
CA THR A 23 0.29 -0.26 15.21
C THR A 23 1.26 0.90 15.07
N HIS A 24 2.30 0.74 14.26
CA HIS A 24 3.29 1.78 14.03
C HIS A 24 2.71 2.95 13.21
N ILE A 25 1.92 2.66 12.18
CA ILE A 25 1.28 3.70 11.37
C ILE A 25 0.43 4.62 12.25
N ARG A 26 -0.30 4.07 13.22
CA ARG A 26 -1.11 4.86 14.14
C ARG A 26 -0.25 5.70 15.09
N GLU A 27 0.90 5.20 15.49
CA GLU A 27 1.87 5.97 16.27
C GLU A 27 2.37 7.18 15.48
N LEU A 28 2.43 7.08 14.15
CA LEU A 28 2.79 8.20 13.27
C LEU A 28 1.63 9.21 13.07
N GLY A 29 0.47 8.95 13.67
CA GLY A 29 -0.69 9.82 13.55
C GLY A 29 -1.53 9.62 12.30
N LEU A 30 -1.35 8.48 11.62
CA LEU A 30 -2.05 8.17 10.38
C LEU A 30 -2.92 6.92 10.54
N THR A 31 -3.97 6.81 9.73
CA THR A 31 -4.67 5.54 9.56
C THR A 31 -3.93 4.70 8.51
N PRO A 32 -4.07 3.36 8.55
CA PRO A 32 -3.46 2.50 7.53
C PRO A 32 -3.86 2.89 6.10
N VAL A 33 -5.11 3.30 5.88
CA VAL A 33 -5.59 3.71 4.57
C VAL A 33 -4.94 5.02 4.12
N GLN A 34 -4.83 6.01 5.02
CA GLN A 34 -4.13 7.26 4.72
C GLN A 34 -2.66 7.00 4.38
N PHE A 35 -2.00 6.15 5.16
CA PHE A 35 -0.60 5.81 4.91
C PHE A 35 -0.44 5.14 3.53
N ASP A 36 -1.32 4.22 3.17
CA ASP A 36 -1.27 3.52 1.88
C ASP A 36 -1.34 4.51 0.71
N VAL A 37 -2.26 5.46 0.77
CA VAL A 37 -2.39 6.48 -0.28
C VAL A 37 -1.18 7.41 -0.32
N ILE A 38 -0.75 7.91 0.83
CA ILE A 38 0.40 8.82 0.93
C ILE A 38 1.68 8.12 0.44
N ALA A 39 1.91 6.88 0.88
CA ALA A 39 3.08 6.11 0.48
C ALA A 39 3.08 5.84 -1.03
N THR A 40 1.91 5.61 -1.61
CA THR A 40 1.78 5.34 -3.04
C THR A 40 2.03 6.59 -3.88
N LEU A 41 1.50 7.74 -3.47
CA LEU A 41 1.64 8.99 -4.22
C LEU A 41 2.99 9.70 -4.00
N GLY A 42 3.65 9.44 -2.87
CA GLY A 42 4.79 10.25 -2.40
C GLY A 42 5.98 10.33 -3.34
N ASN A 43 6.32 9.24 -4.02
CA ASN A 43 7.48 9.16 -4.91
C ASN A 43 7.07 8.89 -6.37
N GLN A 44 5.83 9.17 -6.72
CA GLN A 44 5.31 8.90 -8.04
C GLN A 44 4.83 10.18 -8.72
N PRO A 45 4.84 10.22 -10.06
CA PRO A 45 4.13 11.28 -10.78
C PRO A 45 2.64 11.26 -10.41
N PRO A 46 1.92 12.37 -10.62
CA PRO A 46 0.47 12.36 -10.42
C PRO A 46 -0.21 11.22 -11.16
N MET A 47 -1.20 10.60 -10.56
CA MET A 47 -1.87 9.44 -11.15
C MET A 47 -3.39 9.54 -11.04
N SER A 48 -4.07 8.81 -11.92
CA SER A 48 -5.53 8.74 -11.93
C SER A 48 -6.07 7.91 -10.75
N TYR A 49 -7.38 8.02 -10.50
CA TYR A 49 -8.06 7.13 -9.53
C TYR A 49 -7.84 5.66 -9.85
N LYS A 50 -7.92 5.31 -11.13
CA LYS A 50 -7.71 3.92 -11.57
C LYS A 50 -6.32 3.42 -11.21
N GLN A 51 -5.30 4.22 -11.52
CA GLN A 51 -3.91 3.87 -11.21
C GLN A 51 -3.68 3.75 -9.71
N LEU A 52 -4.24 4.69 -8.92
CA LEU A 52 -4.13 4.65 -7.47
C LEU A 52 -4.80 3.38 -6.90
N GLY A 53 -5.98 3.03 -7.42
CA GLY A 53 -6.69 1.82 -7.02
C GLY A 53 -5.91 0.53 -7.31
N GLU A 54 -5.20 0.50 -8.43
CA GLU A 54 -4.37 -0.65 -8.79
C GLU A 54 -3.12 -0.79 -7.91
N LYS A 55 -2.62 0.31 -7.37
CA LYS A 55 -1.37 0.35 -6.58
C LYS A 55 -1.59 0.28 -5.08
N THR A 56 -2.82 0.45 -4.61
CA THR A 56 -3.17 0.37 -3.19
C THR A 56 -3.93 -0.92 -2.90
N LEU A 57 -4.09 -1.22 -1.61
CA LEU A 57 -4.91 -2.34 -1.15
C LEU A 57 -6.37 -1.93 -0.91
N ILE A 58 -6.74 -0.71 -1.28
CA ILE A 58 -8.08 -0.16 -1.05
C ILE A 58 -9.04 -0.67 -2.12
N SER A 59 -10.22 -1.13 -1.71
CA SER A 59 -11.24 -1.58 -2.66
C SER A 59 -11.73 -0.42 -3.52
N LYS A 60 -12.13 -0.72 -4.75
CA LYS A 60 -12.67 0.29 -5.69
C LYS A 60 -13.86 1.04 -5.11
N SER A 61 -14.73 0.33 -4.38
CA SER A 61 -15.92 0.92 -3.76
C SER A 61 -15.58 1.91 -2.64
N SER A 62 -14.42 1.78 -2.00
CA SER A 62 -13.98 2.66 -0.91
C SER A 62 -13.08 3.81 -1.37
N LEU A 63 -12.43 3.65 -2.52
CA LEU A 63 -11.36 4.55 -2.96
C LEU A 63 -11.82 6.00 -3.12
N THR A 64 -12.94 6.22 -3.80
CA THR A 64 -13.46 7.57 -4.04
C THR A 64 -13.69 8.32 -2.73
N GLY A 65 -14.36 7.69 -1.76
CA GLY A 65 -14.61 8.29 -0.46
C GLY A 65 -13.34 8.59 0.32
N VAL A 66 -12.36 7.68 0.26
CA VAL A 66 -11.04 7.86 0.88
C VAL A 66 -10.36 9.10 0.30
N VAL A 67 -10.28 9.19 -1.02
CA VAL A 67 -9.62 10.30 -1.71
C VAL A 67 -10.33 11.62 -1.40
N GLU A 68 -11.65 11.66 -1.46
CA GLU A 68 -12.43 12.86 -1.16
C GLU A 68 -12.17 13.37 0.27
N ARG A 69 -12.12 12.48 1.23
CA ARG A 69 -11.79 12.85 2.62
C ARG A 69 -10.37 13.38 2.74
N MET A 70 -9.43 12.83 1.99
CA MET A 70 -8.04 13.28 1.98
C MET A 70 -7.88 14.64 1.29
N ILE A 71 -8.68 14.89 0.25
CA ILE A 71 -8.76 16.21 -0.38
C ILE A 71 -9.27 17.24 0.64
N ALA A 72 -10.34 16.90 1.35
CA ALA A 72 -10.94 17.78 2.36
C ALA A 72 -9.96 18.11 3.50
N LYS A 73 -9.08 17.16 3.85
CA LYS A 73 -8.05 17.37 4.88
C LYS A 73 -6.80 18.09 4.36
N GLY A 74 -6.74 18.40 3.09
CA GLY A 74 -5.60 19.09 2.50
C GLY A 74 -4.40 18.20 2.22
N PHE A 75 -4.60 16.89 2.08
CA PHE A 75 -3.53 15.95 1.76
C PHE A 75 -3.39 15.67 0.26
N ILE A 76 -4.47 15.81 -0.49
CA ILE A 76 -4.47 15.54 -1.94
C ILE A 76 -5.02 16.77 -2.67
N VAL A 77 -4.42 17.05 -3.82
CA VAL A 77 -4.90 18.05 -4.77
C VAL A 77 -5.13 17.35 -6.11
N THR A 78 -6.14 17.79 -6.86
CA THR A 78 -6.45 17.27 -8.18
C THR A 78 -5.86 18.16 -9.25
N LEU A 79 -5.40 17.57 -10.34
CA LEU A 79 -4.88 18.26 -11.52
C LEU A 79 -5.64 17.77 -12.75
N GLU A 80 -5.69 18.60 -13.77
CA GLU A 80 -6.22 18.18 -15.06
C GLU A 80 -5.35 17.09 -15.65
N ASN A 81 -5.99 16.08 -16.26
CA ASN A 81 -5.27 15.04 -16.98
C ASN A 81 -5.16 15.46 -18.44
N PRO A 82 -3.94 15.77 -18.94
CA PRO A 82 -3.78 16.22 -20.33
C PRO A 82 -4.12 15.14 -21.36
N ASP A 83 -4.11 13.87 -20.94
CA ASP A 83 -4.39 12.74 -21.83
C ASP A 83 -5.86 12.32 -21.84
N ASP A 84 -6.65 12.75 -20.86
CA ASP A 84 -8.07 12.42 -20.74
C ASP A 84 -8.83 13.49 -19.94
N ALA A 85 -9.58 14.32 -20.66
CA ALA A 85 -10.35 15.41 -20.06
C ALA A 85 -11.45 14.94 -19.09
N ARG A 86 -11.82 13.65 -19.11
CA ARG A 86 -12.85 13.09 -18.23
C ARG A 86 -12.32 12.63 -16.88
N SER A 87 -10.99 12.54 -16.74
CA SER A 87 -10.37 12.11 -15.49
C SER A 87 -9.49 13.21 -14.93
N VAL A 88 -9.20 13.10 -13.64
CA VAL A 88 -8.25 13.99 -12.95
C VAL A 88 -7.04 13.20 -12.53
N LEU A 89 -5.95 13.89 -12.30
CA LEU A 89 -4.75 13.32 -11.68
C LEU A 89 -4.71 13.72 -10.22
N LEU A 90 -4.23 12.81 -9.39
CA LEU A 90 -4.11 12.99 -7.94
C LEU A 90 -2.65 13.18 -7.58
N LYS A 91 -2.39 14.13 -6.70
CA LYS A 91 -1.05 14.47 -6.25
C LYS A 91 -1.09 14.83 -4.77
N LEU A 92 -0.01 14.55 -4.03
CA LEU A 92 0.12 15.03 -2.66
C LEU A 92 0.30 16.55 -2.65
N THR A 93 -0.32 17.21 -1.67
CA THR A 93 -0.02 18.61 -1.35
C THR A 93 1.36 18.71 -0.71
N ALA A 94 1.90 19.93 -0.59
CA ALA A 94 3.15 20.15 0.13
C ALA A 94 3.09 19.64 1.58
N LYS A 95 1.93 19.81 2.23
CA LYS A 95 1.67 19.29 3.58
C LYS A 95 1.80 17.76 3.62
N ALA A 96 1.16 17.08 2.69
CA ALA A 96 1.20 15.62 2.63
C ALA A 96 2.57 15.09 2.22
N GLN A 97 3.29 15.80 1.35
CA GLN A 97 4.64 15.43 0.97
C GLN A 97 5.58 15.44 2.17
N LYS A 98 5.43 16.43 3.07
CA LYS A 98 6.22 16.47 4.32
C LYS A 98 5.89 15.28 5.22
N VAL A 99 4.61 14.89 5.29
CA VAL A 99 4.20 13.70 6.04
C VAL A 99 4.86 12.46 5.44
N PHE A 100 4.85 12.33 4.12
CA PHE A 100 5.53 11.22 3.43
C PHE A 100 7.02 11.20 3.73
N ASP A 101 7.70 12.34 3.59
CA ASP A 101 9.15 12.44 3.75
C ASP A 101 9.61 12.02 5.14
N LYS A 102 8.77 12.24 6.16
CA LYS A 102 9.04 11.83 7.53
C LYS A 102 8.59 10.39 7.81
N SER A 103 7.35 10.08 7.47
CA SER A 103 6.67 8.85 7.92
C SER A 103 7.10 7.62 7.12
N PHE A 104 7.35 7.75 5.83
CA PHE A 104 7.70 6.62 4.99
C PHE A 104 9.02 5.97 5.39
N PRO A 105 10.13 6.73 5.54
CA PRO A 105 11.39 6.13 5.99
C PRO A 105 11.29 5.52 7.39
N GLU A 106 10.60 6.17 8.32
CA GLU A 106 10.43 5.65 9.67
C GLU A 106 9.67 4.32 9.66
N HIS A 107 8.60 4.24 8.86
CA HIS A 107 7.81 3.01 8.77
C HIS A 107 8.58 1.89 8.08
N MET A 108 9.34 2.20 7.03
CA MET A 108 10.19 1.20 6.38
C MET A 108 11.23 0.64 7.34
N ALA A 109 11.86 1.50 8.14
CA ALA A 109 12.81 1.06 9.16
C ALA A 109 12.14 0.17 10.23
N TYR A 110 10.92 0.51 10.61
CA TYR A 110 10.15 -0.30 11.56
C TYR A 110 9.85 -1.69 10.98
N LEU A 111 9.42 -1.76 9.73
CA LEU A 111 9.12 -3.04 9.08
C LEU A 111 10.38 -3.91 8.94
N GLU A 112 11.51 -3.30 8.63
CA GLU A 112 12.78 -4.03 8.51
C GLU A 112 13.19 -4.73 9.80
N ARG A 113 12.83 -4.18 10.95
CA ARG A 113 13.13 -4.81 12.25
C ARG A 113 12.55 -6.22 12.37
N ALA A 114 11.39 -6.46 11.77
CA ALA A 114 10.77 -7.77 11.79
C ALA A 114 11.61 -8.84 11.07
N PHE A 115 12.43 -8.42 10.13
CA PHE A 115 13.21 -9.31 9.26
C PHE A 115 14.69 -9.38 9.60
N GLN A 116 15.14 -8.66 10.62
CA GLN A 116 16.58 -8.57 10.95
C GLN A 116 17.26 -9.91 11.23
N LYS A 117 16.51 -10.86 11.77
CA LYS A 117 17.06 -12.19 12.10
C LYS A 117 17.05 -13.16 10.93
N LEU A 118 16.42 -12.79 9.82
CA LEU A 118 16.37 -13.66 8.64
C LEU A 118 17.55 -13.37 7.71
N PRO A 119 18.27 -14.42 7.28
CA PRO A 119 19.32 -14.26 6.27
C PRO A 119 18.73 -13.75 4.95
N ALA A 120 19.52 -13.02 4.18
CA ALA A 120 19.10 -12.50 2.88
C ALA A 120 18.60 -13.61 1.94
N LYS A 121 19.22 -14.78 2.01
CA LYS A 121 18.80 -15.94 1.23
C LYS A 121 17.36 -16.36 1.55
N ARG A 122 16.99 -16.39 2.84
CA ARG A 122 15.62 -16.76 3.24
C ARG A 122 14.61 -15.71 2.84
N LEU A 123 14.94 -14.43 2.96
CA LEU A 123 14.06 -13.36 2.49
C LEU A 123 13.78 -13.47 1.00
N LYS A 124 14.81 -13.78 0.21
CA LYS A 124 14.67 -13.99 -1.23
C LYS A 124 13.77 -15.19 -1.54
N GLU A 125 14.00 -16.32 -0.87
CA GLU A 125 13.17 -17.52 -1.06
C GLU A 125 11.72 -17.29 -0.72
N MET A 126 11.43 -16.59 0.39
CA MET A 126 10.07 -16.25 0.81
C MET A 126 9.40 -15.31 -0.19
N THR A 127 10.14 -14.32 -0.70
CA THR A 127 9.63 -13.40 -1.71
C THR A 127 9.25 -14.14 -2.98
N GLU A 128 10.13 -15.04 -3.45
CA GLU A 128 9.88 -15.86 -4.64
C GLU A 128 8.65 -16.76 -4.46
N SER A 129 8.51 -17.37 -3.28
CA SER A 129 7.35 -18.20 -2.97
C SER A 129 6.03 -17.42 -2.98
N LEU A 130 6.03 -16.19 -2.46
CA LEU A 130 4.86 -15.32 -2.50
C LEU A 130 4.52 -14.86 -3.92
N ILE A 131 5.53 -14.58 -4.73
CA ILE A 131 5.33 -14.23 -6.15
C ILE A 131 4.69 -15.41 -6.89
N GLU A 132 5.20 -16.62 -6.66
CA GLU A 132 4.64 -17.84 -7.25
C GLU A 132 3.19 -18.05 -6.83
N LEU A 133 2.90 -17.88 -5.54
CA LEU A 133 1.55 -18.03 -5.00
C LEU A 133 0.59 -16.98 -5.59
N LYS A 134 1.04 -15.73 -5.69
CA LYS A 134 0.24 -14.66 -6.30
C LYS A 134 -0.12 -14.99 -7.74
N ALA A 135 0.82 -15.55 -8.50
CA ALA A 135 0.59 -15.94 -9.90
C ALA A 135 -0.51 -16.99 -10.03
N ILE A 136 -0.58 -17.93 -9.09
CA ILE A 136 -1.64 -18.95 -9.07
C ILE A 136 -3.02 -18.29 -8.98
N PHE A 137 -3.17 -17.27 -8.12
CA PHE A 137 -4.46 -16.62 -7.89
C PHE A 137 -4.81 -15.58 -8.97
N THR A 138 -3.82 -14.99 -9.61
CA THR A 138 -4.06 -14.01 -10.67
C THR A 138 -4.22 -14.65 -12.05
N ASN A 139 -3.76 -15.90 -12.23
CA ASN A 139 -3.90 -16.69 -13.46
C ASN A 139 -4.49 -18.08 -13.16
N PRO A 140 -5.76 -18.18 -12.72
CA PRO A 140 -6.32 -19.44 -12.24
C PRO A 140 -6.50 -20.51 -13.33
N ARG A 141 -6.32 -20.14 -14.61
CA ARG A 141 -6.47 -21.06 -15.76
C ARG A 141 -5.15 -21.56 -16.34
N SER A 142 -4.04 -21.15 -15.76
CA SER A 142 -2.71 -21.61 -16.21
C SER A 142 -2.24 -22.86 -15.48
#